data_e9bb6b2338f9fe393c86bff30f2e18d7
#
_entry.id   e9bb6b2338f9fe393c86bff30f2e18d7
#
_cell.length_a   1.000
_cell.length_b   1.000
_cell.length_c   1.000
_cell.angle_alpha   90.00
_cell.angle_beta   90.00
_cell.angle_gamma   90.00
#
_symmetry.space_group_name_H-M   'P 1'
#
loop_
_entity.id
_entity.type
_entity.pdbx_description
1 polymer ?
#
loop_
_entity_poly.entity_id
_entity_poly.type
_entity_poly.pdbx_seq_one_letter_code
_entity_poly.pdbx_strand_id
1 'polypeptide(L)'
;MSSERNWMCEDPAHRAAYAATASEALRCVEGKWKIVILCQMFALGTLRFSQLERLVIGITQKMLIQQLKEMEKDGIVERKVYPQVPPKVEYSLTDVGRALGPAMAALLDWVEMRRHRRSNH
;
A
#
# COMPACT_ATOMS: atom_id res chain seq x y z
N MET A 1 11.30 -21.86 -1.25
CA MET A 1 10.97 -21.27 -2.52
C MET A 1 11.88 -20.11 -2.83
N SER A 2 12.38 -20.08 -3.99
CA SER A 2 13.29 -19.03 -4.41
C SER A 2 12.55 -17.70 -4.54
N SER A 3 13.04 -16.69 -3.88
CA SER A 3 12.61 -15.32 -4.11
C SER A 3 13.25 -14.76 -5.38
N GLU A 4 14.06 -15.58 -6.02
CA GLU A 4 14.82 -15.17 -7.18
C GLU A 4 13.98 -15.30 -8.45
N ARG A 5 13.07 -14.38 -8.63
CA ARG A 5 12.47 -14.23 -9.93
C ARG A 5 13.49 -13.57 -10.83
N ASN A 6 13.78 -14.20 -11.91
CA ASN A 6 14.75 -13.65 -12.84
C ASN A 6 14.05 -12.62 -13.74
N TRP A 7 13.74 -11.48 -13.17
CA TRP A 7 13.11 -10.38 -13.89
C TRP A 7 14.04 -9.75 -14.92
N MET A 8 15.33 -10.07 -14.84
CA MET A 8 16.31 -9.65 -15.83
C MET A 8 16.55 -10.71 -16.90
N CYS A 9 15.63 -11.64 -17.02
CA CYS A 9 15.72 -12.74 -18.00
C CYS A 9 15.78 -12.18 -19.42
N GLU A 10 16.59 -12.82 -20.27
CA GLU A 10 16.73 -12.40 -21.67
C GLU A 10 15.53 -12.79 -22.53
N ASP A 11 14.70 -13.72 -22.07
CA ASP A 11 13.51 -14.12 -22.82
C ASP A 11 12.49 -12.99 -22.87
N PRO A 12 12.17 -12.45 -24.05
CA PRO A 12 11.23 -11.33 -24.16
C PRO A 12 9.86 -11.60 -23.56
N ALA A 13 9.36 -12.83 -23.66
CA ALA A 13 8.06 -13.18 -23.11
C ALA A 13 8.06 -13.09 -21.59
N HIS A 14 9.11 -13.56 -20.94
CA HIS A 14 9.24 -13.49 -19.50
C HIS A 14 9.37 -12.04 -19.04
N ARG A 15 10.16 -11.22 -19.74
CA ARG A 15 10.29 -9.82 -19.39
C ARG A 15 8.97 -9.09 -19.48
N ALA A 16 8.18 -9.37 -20.52
CA ALA A 16 6.87 -8.75 -20.67
C ALA A 16 5.94 -9.14 -19.54
N ALA A 17 5.98 -10.41 -19.11
CA ALA A 17 5.17 -10.89 -17.98
C ALA A 17 5.58 -10.22 -16.68
N TYR A 18 6.86 -10.09 -16.44
CA TYR A 18 7.35 -9.41 -15.23
C TYR A 18 6.96 -7.93 -15.22
N ALA A 19 7.06 -7.27 -16.38
CA ALA A 19 6.67 -5.87 -16.50
C ALA A 19 5.17 -5.68 -16.20
N ALA A 20 4.34 -6.57 -16.70
CA ALA A 20 2.91 -6.53 -16.45
C ALA A 20 2.60 -6.72 -14.96
N THR A 21 3.31 -7.65 -14.32
CA THR A 21 3.14 -7.91 -12.89
C THR A 21 3.58 -6.68 -12.06
N ALA A 22 4.69 -6.06 -12.43
CA ALA A 22 5.15 -4.85 -11.73
C ALA A 22 4.14 -3.71 -11.90
N SER A 23 3.57 -3.56 -13.10
CA SER A 23 2.55 -2.54 -13.35
C SER A 23 1.29 -2.78 -12.51
N GLU A 24 0.90 -4.05 -12.37
CA GLU A 24 -0.23 -4.40 -11.52
C GLU A 24 0.03 -4.03 -10.07
N ALA A 25 1.24 -4.32 -9.58
CA ALA A 25 1.62 -3.98 -8.21
C ALA A 25 1.54 -2.47 -7.98
N LEU A 26 2.02 -1.69 -8.93
CA LEU A 26 1.98 -0.24 -8.81
C LEU A 26 0.54 0.29 -8.79
N ARG A 27 -0.35 -0.30 -9.59
CA ARG A 27 -1.76 0.12 -9.57
C ARG A 27 -2.40 -0.05 -8.20
N CYS A 28 -1.98 -1.05 -7.45
CA CYS A 28 -2.56 -1.30 -6.12
C CYS A 28 -2.17 -0.25 -5.09
N VAL A 29 -1.11 0.51 -5.35
CA VAL A 29 -0.60 1.49 -4.38
C VAL A 29 -0.46 2.89 -4.96
N GLU A 30 -0.77 3.07 -6.24
CA GLU A 30 -0.61 4.36 -6.87
C GLU A 30 -1.67 5.37 -6.45
N GLY A 31 -1.39 6.63 -6.72
CA GLY A 31 -2.25 7.72 -6.34
C GLY A 31 -1.76 8.39 -5.07
N LYS A 32 -2.38 9.49 -4.76
CA LYS A 32 -1.94 10.34 -3.67
C LYS A 32 -2.19 9.71 -2.29
N TRP A 33 -3.32 9.00 -2.15
CA TRP A 33 -3.82 8.67 -0.83
C TRP A 33 -3.50 7.27 -0.32
N LYS A 34 -3.37 6.27 -1.20
CA LYS A 34 -3.18 4.89 -0.76
C LYS A 34 -1.89 4.70 0.03
N ILE A 35 -0.80 5.28 -0.44
CA ILE A 35 0.49 5.23 0.26
C ILE A 35 0.38 5.86 1.65
N VAL A 36 -0.30 7.01 1.74
CA VAL A 36 -0.46 7.70 3.03
C VAL A 36 -1.26 6.82 4.00
N ILE A 37 -2.35 6.23 3.52
CA ILE A 37 -3.17 5.33 4.34
C ILE A 37 -2.35 4.13 4.79
N LEU A 38 -1.61 3.51 3.88
CA LEU A 38 -0.77 2.36 4.20
C LEU A 38 0.28 2.68 5.26
N CYS A 39 0.93 3.83 5.13
CA CYS A 39 1.94 4.24 6.11
C CYS A 39 1.35 4.34 7.51
N GLN A 40 0.15 4.89 7.63
CA GLN A 40 -0.51 4.99 8.93
C GLN A 40 -0.82 3.60 9.49
N MET A 41 -1.30 2.71 8.64
CA MET A 41 -1.67 1.36 9.08
C MET A 41 -0.45 0.50 9.41
N PHE A 42 0.66 0.66 8.68
CA PHE A 42 1.90 -0.02 9.04
C PHE A 42 2.43 0.46 10.39
N ALA A 43 2.30 1.74 10.66
CA ALA A 43 2.81 2.32 11.91
C ALA A 43 1.92 2.00 13.10
N LEU A 44 0.60 2.05 12.94
CA LEU A 44 -0.34 2.05 14.05
C LEU A 44 -1.23 0.80 14.13
N GLY A 45 -1.22 -0.03 13.10
CA GLY A 45 -2.01 -1.25 13.09
C GLY A 45 -3.47 -0.99 12.71
N THR A 46 -4.39 -1.67 13.41
CA THR A 46 -5.82 -1.54 13.15
C THR A 46 -6.31 -0.15 13.53
N LEU A 47 -7.04 0.48 12.62
CA LEU A 47 -7.53 1.84 12.82
C LEU A 47 -9.02 1.93 12.50
N ARG A 48 -9.71 2.76 13.26
CA ARG A 48 -11.10 3.10 12.97
C ARG A 48 -11.16 4.13 11.86
N PHE A 49 -12.28 4.18 11.18
CA PHE A 49 -12.49 5.17 10.11
C PHE A 49 -12.22 6.59 10.60
N SER A 50 -12.73 6.94 11.77
CA SER A 50 -12.55 8.28 12.34
C SER A 50 -11.09 8.60 12.62
N GLN A 51 -10.31 7.60 13.00
CA GLN A 51 -8.88 7.79 13.22
C GLN A 51 -8.15 8.03 11.90
N LEU A 52 -8.51 7.28 10.87
CA LEU A 52 -7.93 7.49 9.54
C LEU A 52 -8.26 8.88 9.01
N GLU A 53 -9.48 9.35 9.22
CA GLU A 53 -9.86 10.71 8.82
C GLU A 53 -8.95 11.77 9.44
N ARG A 54 -8.61 11.60 10.69
CA ARG A 54 -7.75 12.55 11.40
C ARG A 54 -6.28 12.44 11.00
N LEU A 55 -5.84 11.20 10.76
CA LEU A 55 -4.43 10.93 10.48
C LEU A 55 -4.04 11.27 9.05
N VAL A 56 -4.96 11.07 8.11
CA VAL A 56 -4.70 11.36 6.69
C VAL A 56 -5.15 12.80 6.43
N ILE A 57 -4.24 13.71 6.67
CA ILE A 57 -4.53 15.14 6.63
C ILE A 57 -4.93 15.58 5.22
N GLY A 58 -6.05 16.28 5.12
CA GLY A 58 -6.54 16.83 3.87
C GLY A 58 -7.44 15.91 3.06
N ILE A 59 -7.61 14.66 3.48
CA ILE A 59 -8.51 13.76 2.76
C ILE A 59 -9.97 14.07 3.13
N THR A 60 -10.84 14.06 2.11
CA THR A 60 -12.27 14.16 2.37
C THR A 60 -12.82 12.81 2.78
N GLN A 61 -13.93 12.83 3.50
CA GLN A 61 -14.60 11.59 3.91
C GLN A 61 -14.94 10.72 2.69
N LYS A 62 -15.46 11.36 1.64
CA LYS A 62 -15.81 10.65 0.41
C LYS A 62 -14.60 9.98 -0.23
N MET A 63 -13.48 10.68 -0.28
CA MET A 63 -12.26 10.14 -0.87
C MET A 63 -11.70 8.99 -0.03
N LEU A 64 -11.73 9.14 1.30
CA LEU A 64 -11.27 8.09 2.20
C LEU A 64 -12.08 6.80 2.01
N ILE A 65 -13.39 6.94 1.94
CA ILE A 65 -14.28 5.80 1.69
C ILE A 65 -13.91 5.13 0.38
N GLN A 66 -13.72 5.92 -0.67
CA GLN A 66 -13.39 5.39 -1.99
C GLN A 66 -12.06 4.65 -1.97
N GLN A 67 -11.04 5.23 -1.37
CA GLN A 67 -9.72 4.61 -1.31
C GLN A 67 -9.75 3.31 -0.51
N LEU A 68 -10.43 3.30 0.63
CA LEU A 68 -10.52 2.10 1.45
C LEU A 68 -11.28 0.99 0.75
N LYS A 69 -12.33 1.33 -0.02
CA LYS A 69 -13.05 0.33 -0.81
C LYS A 69 -12.16 -0.29 -1.88
N GLU A 70 -11.37 0.51 -2.55
CA GLU A 70 -10.43 0.00 -3.55
C GLU A 70 -9.38 -0.91 -2.92
N MET A 71 -8.83 -0.50 -1.78
CA MET A 71 -7.83 -1.29 -1.08
C MET A 71 -8.41 -2.60 -0.54
N GLU A 72 -9.65 -2.57 -0.11
CA GLU A 72 -10.38 -3.78 0.31
C GLU A 72 -10.60 -4.72 -0.88
N LYS A 73 -11.01 -4.18 -2.01
CA LYS A 73 -11.20 -4.95 -3.23
C LYS A 73 -9.89 -5.61 -3.69
N ASP A 74 -8.78 -4.90 -3.54
CA ASP A 74 -7.47 -5.42 -3.91
C ASP A 74 -6.90 -6.39 -2.87
N GLY A 75 -7.63 -6.63 -1.79
CA GLY A 75 -7.20 -7.58 -0.76
C GLY A 75 -6.12 -7.07 0.17
N ILE A 76 -5.88 -5.75 0.18
CA ILE A 76 -4.82 -5.13 0.99
C ILE A 76 -5.30 -4.83 2.40
N VAL A 77 -6.54 -4.39 2.55
CA VAL A 77 -7.15 -4.13 3.84
C VAL A 77 -8.42 -4.94 4.00
N GLU A 78 -8.79 -5.21 5.24
CA GLU A 78 -10.08 -5.80 5.56
C GLU A 78 -10.85 -4.84 6.47
N ARG A 79 -12.16 -4.85 6.29
CA ARG A 79 -13.08 -4.01 7.02
C ARG A 79 -13.88 -4.90 7.96
N LYS A 80 -13.92 -4.52 9.23
CA LYS A 80 -14.67 -5.27 10.22
C LYS A 80 -15.68 -4.35 10.89
N VAL A 81 -16.94 -4.76 10.85
CA VAL A 81 -18.03 -4.02 11.46
C VAL A 81 -18.45 -4.72 12.73
N TYR A 82 -18.50 -3.99 13.82
CA TYR A 82 -18.98 -4.50 15.10
C TYR A 82 -20.41 -4.03 15.31
N PRO A 83 -21.35 -4.97 15.53
CA PRO A 83 -22.78 -4.62 15.70
C PRO A 83 -23.03 -4.08 17.10
N GLN A 84 -22.70 -2.85 17.31
CA GLN A 84 -22.91 -2.15 18.57
C GLN A 84 -23.50 -0.77 18.28
N VAL A 85 -23.87 -0.02 19.31
CA VAL A 85 -24.45 1.31 19.18
C VAL A 85 -23.57 2.30 19.92
N PRO A 86 -22.93 3.27 19.23
CA PRO A 86 -22.89 3.41 17.76
C PRO A 86 -22.05 2.31 17.12
N PRO A 87 -22.27 2.02 15.83
CA PRO A 87 -21.49 0.99 15.15
C PRO A 87 -20.00 1.31 15.14
N LYS A 88 -19.20 0.28 15.29
CA LYS A 88 -17.74 0.41 15.23
C LYS A 88 -17.25 -0.24 13.94
N VAL A 89 -16.50 0.50 13.16
CA VAL A 89 -15.90 -0.02 11.93
C VAL A 89 -14.39 0.12 12.03
N GLU A 90 -13.68 -1.00 11.87
CA GLU A 90 -12.24 -1.04 11.92
C GLU A 90 -11.68 -1.50 10.59
N TYR A 91 -10.51 -0.96 10.24
CA TYR A 91 -9.75 -1.36 9.07
C TYR A 91 -8.40 -1.89 9.52
N SER A 92 -8.00 -3.01 8.97
CA SER A 92 -6.69 -3.59 9.27
C SER A 92 -6.06 -4.12 7.99
N LEU A 93 -4.73 -4.24 7.99
CA LEU A 93 -4.03 -4.85 6.88
C LEU A 93 -4.27 -6.35 6.89
N THR A 94 -4.51 -6.90 5.71
CA THR A 94 -4.52 -8.35 5.52
C THR A 94 -3.09 -8.87 5.52
N ASP A 95 -2.91 -10.18 5.47
CA ASP A 95 -1.59 -10.76 5.28
C ASP A 95 -0.94 -10.27 3.99
N VAL A 96 -1.75 -10.18 2.93
CA VAL A 96 -1.29 -9.65 1.64
C VAL A 96 -0.88 -8.19 1.78
N GLY A 97 -1.66 -7.39 2.50
CA GLY A 97 -1.33 -6.00 2.74
C GLY A 97 -0.04 -5.84 3.53
N ARG A 98 0.14 -6.65 4.58
CA ARG A 98 1.37 -6.61 5.38
C ARG A 98 2.59 -7.00 4.57
N ALA A 99 2.42 -7.88 3.60
CA ALA A 99 3.52 -8.32 2.73
C ALA A 99 4.08 -7.19 1.86
N LEU A 100 3.35 -6.08 1.72
CA LEU A 100 3.87 -4.88 1.05
C LEU A 100 4.95 -4.16 1.87
N GLY A 101 5.06 -4.44 3.17
CA GLY A 101 6.01 -3.76 4.04
C GLY A 101 7.45 -3.78 3.53
N PRO A 102 8.02 -4.95 3.23
CA PRO A 102 9.39 -5.02 2.71
C PRO A 102 9.57 -4.27 1.39
N ALA A 103 8.57 -4.31 0.51
CA ALA A 103 8.62 -3.58 -0.76
C ALA A 103 8.62 -2.08 -0.52
N MET A 104 7.79 -1.61 0.41
CA MET A 104 7.76 -0.20 0.81
C MET A 104 9.08 0.24 1.40
N ALA A 105 9.66 -0.58 2.28
CA ALA A 105 10.96 -0.29 2.88
C ALA A 105 12.05 -0.16 1.81
N ALA A 106 12.04 -1.05 0.84
CA ALA A 106 13.01 -1.02 -0.25
C ALA A 106 12.85 0.24 -1.10
N LEU A 107 11.61 0.67 -1.35
CA LEU A 107 11.35 1.91 -2.09
C LEU A 107 11.86 3.13 -1.33
N LEU A 108 11.65 3.16 -0.02
CA LEU A 108 12.15 4.26 0.82
C LEU A 108 13.67 4.32 0.79
N ASP A 109 14.32 3.18 0.91
CA ASP A 109 15.77 3.09 0.84
C ASP A 109 16.31 3.60 -0.50
N TRP A 110 15.61 3.23 -1.57
CA TRP A 110 16.00 3.67 -2.90
C TRP A 110 15.91 5.19 -3.05
N VAL A 111 14.82 5.79 -2.52
CA VAL A 111 14.65 7.24 -2.57
C VAL A 111 15.73 7.95 -1.77
N GLU A 112 16.09 7.42 -0.59
CA GLU A 112 17.16 7.97 0.23
C GLU A 112 18.49 7.93 -0.49
N MET A 113 18.80 6.81 -1.13
CA MET A 113 20.02 6.67 -1.93
C MET A 113 20.05 7.69 -3.08
N ARG A 114 18.92 7.86 -3.76
CA ARG A 114 18.79 8.79 -4.87
C ARG A 114 19.00 10.24 -4.40
N ARG A 115 18.41 10.61 -3.28
CA ARG A 115 18.57 11.95 -2.70
C ARG A 115 20.01 12.22 -2.29
N HIS A 116 20.64 11.24 -1.67
CA HIS A 116 22.04 11.35 -1.25
C HIS A 116 22.95 11.60 -2.45
N ARG A 117 22.75 10.85 -3.53
CA ARG A 117 23.55 11.03 -4.75
C ARG A 117 23.33 12.40 -5.37
N ARG A 118 22.11 12.88 -5.38
CA ARG A 118 21.80 14.20 -5.95
C ARG A 118 22.44 15.34 -5.16
N SER A 119 22.51 15.20 -3.84
CA SER A 119 23.09 16.24 -3.00
C SER A 119 24.60 16.28 -3.07
N ASN A 120 25.25 15.22 -3.57
CA ASN A 120 26.71 15.15 -3.69
C ASN A 120 27.22 15.59 -5.06
N HIS A 121 26.37 16.11 -5.90
CA HIS A 121 26.79 16.61 -7.22
C HIS A 121 26.96 18.12 -7.25
#